data_2da46c68375b8358f3366b821d0e36c8
#
_entry.id   2da46c68375b8358f3366b821d0e36c8
#
_cell.length_a   1.000
_cell.length_b   1.000
_cell.length_c   1.000
_cell.angle_alpha   90.00
_cell.angle_beta   90.00
_cell.angle_gamma   90.00
#
_symmetry.space_group_name_H-M   'P 1'
#
loop_
_entity.id
_entity.type
_entity.pdbx_description
1 polymer ?
#
loop_
_entity_poly.entity_id
_entity_poly.type
_entity_poly.pdbx_seq_one_letter_code
_entity_poly.pdbx_strand_id
1 'polypeptide(L)'
;MTNRVHQWILIPLLLLACSVDAQHYQSDFPPEEFRGRWDKLFDRIGDDAVALVQGAPSARGFEYPRQTNSFYYLTGIETPHSYLWLDGRSREVTVFLPPRNERLEKGEGKLLSAATVDLVKQLVGVDHVKSTDDMQGNWLRESLGKEVPDLYTPFRPEEGYAQSRYELDLANTNIANDHWDGRLPREIRLIGLLKARGPKPWDAPELQVRDLSPILDDLRMIKSEREVALIRRASEIAGYGVIEAARSTRPGVYEYELDAAARYVFLLNGARLDGYRSITASGIDNINTGHYFRNTRELRSGDLVLMDYAPDYRYYVSDIGRMWPVNGTFTAEQRELLEPVLRYRDFLIERIRPGVTTDQILEEAAAAMEDWFDDNPFNNKRYEEAARDMVEKGSGAFSHPVGMAVHDDGDYNYRRAPLQPGIVFSVDPTIRVPEENLYLRYEDTVVVTKDGVENFTDFLASELDDLEALTREEGVVQKVPAVTAWPE
;
A
#
# COMPACT_ATOMS: atom_id res chain seq x y z
N MET A 1 -59.55 48.12 -17.97
CA MET A 1 -59.14 46.90 -18.69
C MET A 1 -57.75 47.18 -19.24
N THR A 2 -56.71 46.80 -18.52
CA THR A 2 -55.30 47.01 -18.92
C THR A 2 -54.61 45.67 -18.92
N ASN A 3 -54.35 45.15 -20.12
CA ASN A 3 -53.60 43.92 -20.38
C ASN A 3 -52.11 44.21 -20.10
N ARG A 4 -51.53 43.51 -19.10
CA ARG A 4 -50.08 43.40 -18.91
C ARG A 4 -49.57 42.16 -19.64
N VAL A 5 -48.82 42.36 -20.70
CA VAL A 5 -48.07 41.34 -21.42
C VAL A 5 -46.78 41.10 -20.62
N HIS A 6 -46.62 39.85 -20.12
CA HIS A 6 -45.40 39.41 -19.52
C HIS A 6 -44.44 38.95 -20.62
N GLN A 7 -43.37 39.71 -20.84
CA GLN A 7 -42.24 39.30 -21.67
C GLN A 7 -41.40 38.28 -20.86
N TRP A 8 -41.35 37.05 -21.33
CA TRP A 8 -40.39 36.07 -20.86
C TRP A 8 -39.05 36.31 -21.58
N ILE A 9 -38.03 36.74 -20.82
CA ILE A 9 -36.64 36.78 -21.29
C ILE A 9 -36.07 35.37 -21.18
N LEU A 10 -35.93 34.69 -22.32
CA LEU A 10 -35.18 33.48 -22.49
C LEU A 10 -33.69 33.80 -22.43
N ILE A 11 -33.06 33.53 -21.31
CA ILE A 11 -31.58 33.51 -21.18
C ILE A 11 -31.12 32.21 -21.80
N PRO A 12 -30.32 32.20 -22.88
CA PRO A 12 -29.73 30.96 -23.36
C PRO A 12 -28.66 30.55 -22.37
N LEU A 13 -28.91 29.44 -21.65
CA LEU A 13 -27.91 28.69 -20.89
C LEU A 13 -26.94 28.14 -21.93
N LEU A 14 -25.79 28.80 -22.13
CA LEU A 14 -24.64 28.19 -22.79
C LEU A 14 -24.16 27.06 -21.88
N LEU A 15 -24.63 25.84 -22.13
CA LEU A 15 -23.98 24.62 -21.68
C LEU A 15 -22.63 24.54 -22.41
N LEU A 16 -21.58 25.03 -21.77
CA LEU A 16 -20.23 24.59 -22.07
C LEU A 16 -20.22 23.07 -21.78
N ALA A 17 -20.45 22.30 -22.84
CA ALA A 17 -20.09 20.89 -22.83
C ALA A 17 -18.57 20.82 -22.70
N CYS A 18 -18.06 20.83 -21.48
CA CYS A 18 -16.75 20.26 -21.21
C CYS A 18 -16.89 18.79 -21.67
N SER A 19 -16.30 18.47 -22.82
CA SER A 19 -16.02 17.09 -23.18
C SER A 19 -15.10 16.57 -22.06
N VAL A 20 -15.69 15.90 -21.08
CA VAL A 20 -14.93 15.09 -20.14
C VAL A 20 -14.37 13.96 -21.00
N ASP A 21 -13.17 14.16 -21.52
CA ASP A 21 -12.39 13.06 -22.08
C ASP A 21 -12.35 11.99 -20.99
N ALA A 22 -12.79 10.80 -21.31
CA ALA A 22 -12.92 9.68 -20.38
C ALA A 22 -11.57 9.13 -19.88
N GLN A 23 -10.51 9.93 -20.02
CA GLN A 23 -9.16 9.54 -19.66
C GLN A 23 -8.79 10.14 -18.31
N HIS A 24 -8.57 9.26 -17.35
CA HIS A 24 -8.27 9.65 -15.99
C HIS A 24 -6.75 9.70 -15.78
N TYR A 25 -6.19 10.92 -15.81
CA TYR A 25 -4.86 11.17 -15.25
C TYR A 25 -4.98 11.40 -13.74
N GLN A 26 -3.90 11.13 -12.99
CA GLN A 26 -3.91 11.39 -11.56
C GLN A 26 -4.23 12.89 -11.28
N SER A 27 -5.01 13.14 -10.25
CA SER A 27 -5.39 14.48 -9.78
C SER A 27 -5.22 14.64 -8.26
N ASP A 28 -4.67 13.62 -7.60
CA ASP A 28 -4.51 13.58 -6.15
C ASP A 28 -3.36 14.48 -5.69
N PHE A 29 -2.33 14.60 -6.52
CA PHE A 29 -1.13 15.37 -6.25
C PHE A 29 -0.97 16.51 -7.26
N PRO A 30 -0.94 17.79 -6.82
CA PRO A 30 -0.61 18.90 -7.67
C PRO A 30 0.91 18.96 -7.98
N PRO A 31 1.33 19.71 -9.00
CA PRO A 31 2.75 19.83 -9.38
C PRO A 31 3.69 20.26 -8.24
N GLU A 32 3.21 21.06 -7.32
CA GLU A 32 3.97 21.54 -6.16
C GLU A 32 4.34 20.41 -5.20
N GLU A 33 3.51 19.38 -5.09
CA GLU A 33 3.81 18.20 -4.30
C GLU A 33 5.01 17.44 -4.87
N PHE A 34 5.03 17.19 -6.18
CA PHE A 34 6.17 16.55 -6.85
C PHE A 34 7.43 17.41 -6.75
N ARG A 35 7.32 18.73 -6.92
CA ARG A 35 8.45 19.64 -6.76
C ARG A 35 9.03 19.55 -5.34
N GLY A 36 8.19 19.54 -4.32
CA GLY A 36 8.63 19.37 -2.92
C GLY A 36 9.33 18.03 -2.67
N ARG A 37 8.92 16.94 -3.33
CA ARG A 37 9.60 15.63 -3.26
C ARG A 37 10.96 15.68 -3.95
N TRP A 38 11.06 16.33 -5.11
CA TRP A 38 12.32 16.50 -5.83
C TRP A 38 13.30 17.39 -5.07
N ASP A 39 12.85 18.48 -4.47
CA ASP A 39 13.70 19.37 -3.69
C ASP A 39 14.35 18.61 -2.52
N LYS A 40 13.56 17.82 -1.78
CA LYS A 40 14.08 16.95 -0.72
C LYS A 40 15.09 15.90 -1.25
N LEU A 41 14.83 15.36 -2.45
CA LEU A 41 15.73 14.39 -3.08
C LEU A 41 17.05 15.07 -3.48
N PHE A 42 17.01 16.25 -4.10
CA PHE A 42 18.20 17.05 -4.44
C PHE A 42 19.04 17.37 -3.22
N ASP A 43 18.41 17.76 -2.10
CA ASP A 43 19.11 18.05 -0.84
C ASP A 43 19.84 16.80 -0.30
N ARG A 44 19.39 15.60 -0.63
CA ARG A 44 19.97 14.33 -0.18
C ARG A 44 21.07 13.81 -1.11
N ILE A 45 20.93 13.94 -2.43
CA ILE A 45 21.97 13.52 -3.39
C ILE A 45 23.09 14.57 -3.55
N GLY A 46 22.79 15.83 -3.30
CA GLY A 46 23.73 16.96 -3.41
C GLY A 46 23.80 17.57 -4.82
N ASP A 47 24.56 18.68 -4.92
CA ASP A 47 24.69 19.48 -6.14
C ASP A 47 25.69 18.89 -7.16
N ASP A 48 26.37 17.81 -6.82
CA ASP A 48 27.35 17.11 -7.68
C ASP A 48 26.84 15.79 -8.24
N ALA A 49 25.57 15.47 -8.03
CA ALA A 49 25.01 14.18 -8.39
C ALA A 49 23.81 14.30 -9.31
N VAL A 50 23.49 13.18 -9.96
CA VAL A 50 22.27 13.01 -10.75
C VAL A 50 21.54 11.75 -10.31
N ALA A 51 20.23 11.67 -10.59
CA ALA A 51 19.49 10.45 -10.32
C ALA A 51 18.70 10.01 -11.57
N LEU A 52 18.59 8.70 -11.78
CA LEU A 52 17.78 8.08 -12.81
C LEU A 52 16.82 7.07 -12.18
N VAL A 53 15.53 7.30 -12.33
CA VAL A 53 14.48 6.37 -11.87
C VAL A 53 13.79 5.74 -13.06
N GLN A 54 13.72 4.42 -13.07
CA GLN A 54 13.10 3.65 -14.16
C GLN A 54 11.64 3.34 -13.81
N GLY A 55 10.71 3.66 -14.71
CA GLY A 55 9.32 3.26 -14.62
C GLY A 55 9.08 1.78 -14.97
N ALA A 56 7.87 1.30 -14.72
CA ALA A 56 7.46 -0.07 -14.99
C ALA A 56 7.54 -0.43 -16.50
N PRO A 57 7.75 -1.69 -16.85
CA PRO A 57 7.53 -2.18 -18.21
C PRO A 57 6.03 -2.24 -18.52
N SER A 58 5.69 -2.51 -19.79
CA SER A 58 4.32 -2.84 -20.16
C SER A 58 3.76 -3.99 -19.32
N ALA A 59 2.49 -3.91 -18.98
CA ALA A 59 1.75 -5.00 -18.36
C ALA A 59 1.81 -6.27 -19.25
N ARG A 60 1.66 -7.42 -18.62
CA ARG A 60 1.67 -8.72 -19.33
C ARG A 60 0.25 -9.05 -19.79
N GLY A 61 0.04 -9.01 -21.10
CA GLY A 61 -1.27 -9.31 -21.67
C GLY A 61 -2.36 -8.34 -21.20
N PHE A 62 -3.44 -8.84 -20.63
CA PHE A 62 -4.58 -8.06 -20.14
C PHE A 62 -4.53 -7.76 -18.63
N GLU A 63 -3.37 -7.84 -18.01
CA GLU A 63 -3.21 -7.36 -16.63
C GLU A 63 -3.40 -5.84 -16.56
N TYR A 64 -3.94 -5.35 -15.46
CA TYR A 64 -4.02 -3.90 -15.22
C TYR A 64 -2.61 -3.32 -15.17
N PRO A 65 -2.34 -2.26 -15.94
CA PRO A 65 -1.07 -1.58 -15.85
C PRO A 65 -0.95 -0.89 -14.48
N ARG A 66 0.18 -1.07 -13.84
CA ARG A 66 0.54 -0.35 -12.61
C ARG A 66 2.01 0.06 -12.68
N GLN A 67 2.26 1.30 -12.37
CA GLN A 67 3.60 1.88 -12.33
C GLN A 67 4.36 1.38 -11.09
N THR A 68 5.69 1.47 -11.10
CA THR A 68 6.49 1.27 -9.89
C THR A 68 6.20 2.35 -8.88
N ASN A 69 6.24 2.01 -7.58
CA ASN A 69 5.92 2.94 -6.52
C ASN A 69 6.82 4.19 -6.55
N SER A 70 8.13 4.03 -6.63
CA SER A 70 9.07 5.16 -6.64
C SER A 70 8.91 6.08 -7.84
N PHE A 71 8.67 5.54 -9.05
CA PHE A 71 8.45 6.36 -10.22
C PHE A 71 7.11 7.12 -10.13
N TYR A 72 6.03 6.46 -9.68
CA TYR A 72 4.74 7.09 -9.46
C TYR A 72 4.79 8.15 -8.35
N TYR A 73 5.47 7.85 -7.24
CA TYR A 73 5.70 8.79 -6.13
C TYR A 73 6.33 10.10 -6.61
N LEU A 74 7.28 10.01 -7.55
CA LEU A 74 7.99 11.17 -8.07
C LEU A 74 7.29 11.85 -9.25
N THR A 75 6.29 11.23 -9.90
CA THR A 75 5.74 11.78 -11.15
C THR A 75 4.22 11.70 -11.29
N GLY A 76 3.55 10.76 -10.64
CA GLY A 76 2.15 10.45 -10.89
C GLY A 76 1.85 9.93 -12.31
N ILE A 77 2.86 9.58 -13.11
CA ILE A 77 2.73 9.12 -14.49
C ILE A 77 2.64 7.59 -14.53
N GLU A 78 1.63 7.05 -15.22
CA GLU A 78 1.40 5.61 -15.36
C GLU A 78 1.96 5.03 -16.68
N THR A 79 2.46 5.86 -17.59
CA THR A 79 2.99 5.40 -18.88
C THR A 79 4.16 4.44 -18.67
N PRO A 80 4.10 3.21 -19.20
CA PRO A 80 5.19 2.25 -19.07
C PRO A 80 6.43 2.68 -19.87
N HIS A 81 7.57 2.08 -19.55
CA HIS A 81 8.87 2.36 -20.22
C HIS A 81 9.31 3.82 -20.12
N SER A 82 8.86 4.54 -19.10
CA SER A 82 9.26 5.93 -18.82
C SER A 82 10.49 5.96 -17.92
N TYR A 83 11.20 7.09 -17.94
CA TYR A 83 12.37 7.34 -17.08
C TYR A 83 12.30 8.76 -16.53
N LEU A 84 12.75 8.95 -15.31
CA LEU A 84 12.88 10.25 -14.67
C LEU A 84 14.36 10.53 -14.42
N TRP A 85 14.85 11.64 -14.95
CA TRP A 85 16.19 12.16 -14.73
C TRP A 85 16.12 13.39 -13.86
N LEU A 86 16.80 13.36 -12.73
CA LEU A 86 16.92 14.47 -11.79
C LEU A 86 18.39 14.91 -11.78
N ASP A 87 18.65 16.15 -12.16
CA ASP A 87 19.99 16.73 -12.20
C ASP A 87 20.20 17.63 -11.00
N GLY A 88 20.95 17.17 -9.99
CA GLY A 88 21.23 17.97 -8.79
C GLY A 88 22.03 19.26 -9.07
N ARG A 89 22.85 19.26 -10.12
CA ARG A 89 23.69 20.41 -10.50
C ARG A 89 22.88 21.63 -10.94
N SER A 90 21.76 21.41 -11.63
CA SER A 90 20.83 22.47 -12.09
C SER A 90 19.52 22.47 -11.32
N ARG A 91 19.25 21.43 -10.53
CA ARG A 91 17.96 21.14 -9.87
C ARG A 91 16.80 21.07 -10.86
N GLU A 92 17.08 20.62 -12.09
CA GLU A 92 16.10 20.42 -13.15
C GLU A 92 15.67 18.95 -13.24
N VAL A 93 14.42 18.75 -13.61
CA VAL A 93 13.80 17.43 -13.74
C VAL A 93 13.35 17.20 -15.17
N THR A 94 13.85 16.14 -15.78
CA THR A 94 13.45 15.70 -17.12
C THR A 94 12.72 14.36 -17.05
N VAL A 95 11.52 14.30 -17.58
CA VAL A 95 10.85 13.00 -17.81
C VAL A 95 11.03 12.58 -19.26
N PHE A 96 11.43 11.33 -19.44
CA PHE A 96 11.50 10.67 -20.73
C PHE A 96 10.29 9.75 -20.90
N LEU A 97 9.47 10.02 -21.90
CA LEU A 97 8.27 9.26 -22.21
C LEU A 97 8.42 8.57 -23.57
N PRO A 98 7.81 7.40 -23.79
CA PRO A 98 7.74 6.81 -25.10
C PRO A 98 7.14 7.74 -26.14
N PRO A 99 7.52 7.61 -27.44
CA PRO A 99 6.80 8.25 -28.53
C PRO A 99 5.31 7.86 -28.50
N ARG A 100 4.47 8.74 -29.01
CA ARG A 100 3.03 8.46 -29.14
C ARG A 100 2.79 7.23 -30.00
N ASN A 101 1.97 6.31 -29.53
CA ASN A 101 1.56 5.11 -30.25
C ASN A 101 0.05 5.18 -30.55
N GLU A 102 -0.32 5.72 -31.71
CA GLU A 102 -1.73 5.90 -32.08
C GLU A 102 -2.50 4.55 -32.24
N ARG A 103 -1.80 3.46 -32.55
CA ARG A 103 -2.43 2.14 -32.64
C ARG A 103 -2.83 1.62 -31.25
N LEU A 104 -1.95 1.79 -30.28
CA LEU A 104 -2.21 1.41 -28.89
C LEU A 104 -3.32 2.29 -28.30
N GLU A 105 -3.26 3.61 -28.52
CA GLU A 105 -4.28 4.56 -28.07
C GLU A 105 -5.69 4.26 -28.60
N LYS A 106 -5.79 3.72 -29.81
CA LYS A 106 -7.10 3.31 -30.37
C LYS A 106 -7.68 2.08 -29.69
N GLY A 107 -6.85 1.22 -29.11
CA GLY A 107 -7.28 -0.01 -28.43
C GLY A 107 -7.46 0.13 -26.93
N GLU A 108 -6.58 0.89 -26.28
CA GLU A 108 -6.45 0.93 -24.82
C GLU A 108 -6.71 2.32 -24.21
N GLY A 109 -6.90 3.34 -25.04
CA GLY A 109 -7.03 4.73 -24.60
C GLY A 109 -5.71 5.50 -24.70
N LYS A 110 -5.79 6.84 -24.51
CA LYS A 110 -4.63 7.72 -24.60
C LYS A 110 -3.74 7.59 -23.38
N LEU A 111 -2.44 7.57 -23.58
CA LEU A 111 -1.42 7.67 -22.55
C LEU A 111 -0.65 8.99 -22.67
N LEU A 112 -0.06 9.45 -21.58
CA LEU A 112 0.95 10.51 -21.65
C LEU A 112 2.12 10.00 -22.46
N SER A 113 2.64 10.86 -23.36
CA SER A 113 3.72 10.48 -24.26
C SER A 113 4.65 11.68 -24.50
N ALA A 114 5.75 11.47 -25.17
CA ALA A 114 6.66 12.53 -25.58
C ALA A 114 5.99 13.61 -26.45
N ALA A 115 4.82 13.33 -27.03
CA ALA A 115 4.04 14.30 -27.81
C ALA A 115 3.08 15.15 -26.96
N THR A 116 2.86 14.84 -25.69
CA THR A 116 1.92 15.54 -24.78
C THR A 116 2.64 16.47 -23.80
N VAL A 117 3.64 17.21 -24.26
CA VAL A 117 4.57 18.02 -23.44
C VAL A 117 3.84 18.95 -22.48
N ASP A 118 2.93 19.79 -23.00
CA ASP A 118 2.25 20.82 -22.21
C ASP A 118 1.37 20.20 -21.11
N LEU A 119 0.68 19.09 -21.45
CA LEU A 119 -0.16 18.38 -20.49
C LEU A 119 0.68 17.75 -19.38
N VAL A 120 1.81 17.12 -19.72
CA VAL A 120 2.73 16.53 -18.73
C VAL A 120 3.27 17.60 -17.79
N LYS A 121 3.72 18.76 -18.34
CA LYS A 121 4.17 19.88 -17.52
C LYS A 121 3.07 20.43 -16.61
N GLN A 122 1.86 20.50 -17.11
CA GLN A 122 0.70 20.95 -16.31
C GLN A 122 0.37 20.00 -15.17
N LEU A 123 0.44 18.68 -15.40
CA LEU A 123 0.07 17.67 -14.41
C LEU A 123 1.17 17.40 -13.37
N VAL A 124 2.43 17.50 -13.78
CA VAL A 124 3.57 17.04 -12.98
C VAL A 124 4.49 18.18 -12.55
N GLY A 125 4.62 19.23 -13.38
CA GLY A 125 5.51 20.36 -13.10
C GLY A 125 6.98 20.10 -13.47
N VAL A 126 7.29 19.09 -14.30
CA VAL A 126 8.66 18.83 -14.77
C VAL A 126 9.20 19.98 -15.65
N ASP A 127 10.51 20.20 -15.62
CA ASP A 127 11.14 21.24 -16.41
C ASP A 127 11.19 20.83 -17.89
N HIS A 128 11.47 19.54 -18.17
CA HIS A 128 11.61 19.03 -19.53
C HIS A 128 10.85 17.71 -19.72
N VAL A 129 10.27 17.58 -20.92
CA VAL A 129 9.67 16.32 -21.41
C VAL A 129 10.40 15.96 -22.70
N LYS A 130 10.99 14.76 -22.75
CA LYS A 130 11.74 14.25 -23.89
C LYS A 130 11.26 12.86 -24.31
N SER A 131 11.66 12.43 -25.51
CA SER A 131 11.39 11.06 -25.95
C SER A 131 12.39 10.08 -25.34
N THR A 132 11.93 8.86 -25.04
CA THR A 132 12.86 7.77 -24.71
C THR A 132 13.81 7.41 -25.86
N ASP A 133 13.46 7.79 -27.09
CA ASP A 133 14.37 7.65 -28.25
C ASP A 133 15.60 8.53 -28.13
N ASP A 134 15.50 9.65 -27.39
CA ASP A 134 16.64 10.55 -27.13
C ASP A 134 17.68 9.93 -26.19
N MET A 135 17.34 8.86 -25.44
CA MET A 135 18.25 8.16 -24.55
C MET A 135 19.19 7.17 -25.26
N GLN A 136 19.31 7.25 -26.57
CA GLN A 136 20.16 6.37 -27.38
C GLN A 136 21.58 6.96 -27.57
N GLY A 137 22.46 6.13 -28.12
CA GLY A 137 23.82 6.54 -28.48
C GLY A 137 24.66 6.99 -27.29
N ASN A 138 25.15 8.23 -27.34
CA ASN A 138 26.02 8.83 -26.33
C ASN A 138 25.25 9.63 -25.25
N TRP A 139 23.92 9.61 -25.27
CA TRP A 139 23.09 10.41 -24.37
C TRP A 139 23.58 10.44 -22.93
N LEU A 140 23.87 9.26 -22.35
CA LEU A 140 24.30 9.17 -20.95
C LEU A 140 25.62 9.92 -20.69
N ARG A 141 26.60 9.77 -21.61
CA ARG A 141 27.89 10.45 -21.50
C ARG A 141 27.75 11.97 -21.65
N GLU A 142 26.91 12.41 -22.59
CA GLU A 142 26.63 13.83 -22.81
C GLU A 142 25.89 14.44 -21.61
N SER A 143 24.94 13.74 -21.02
CA SER A 143 24.20 14.16 -19.83
C SER A 143 25.09 14.22 -18.58
N LEU A 144 26.01 13.27 -18.40
CA LEU A 144 26.95 13.28 -17.29
C LEU A 144 28.01 14.40 -17.44
N GLY A 145 28.42 14.72 -18.66
CA GLY A 145 29.46 15.71 -18.94
C GLY A 145 30.88 15.18 -18.62
N LYS A 146 31.86 16.08 -18.51
CA LYS A 146 33.27 15.74 -18.32
C LYS A 146 33.64 15.43 -16.86
N GLU A 147 32.95 16.03 -15.92
CA GLU A 147 33.23 15.89 -14.48
C GLU A 147 32.64 14.61 -13.88
N VAL A 148 31.74 13.96 -14.60
CA VAL A 148 31.09 12.68 -14.26
C VAL A 148 30.61 12.65 -12.80
N PRO A 149 29.41 13.20 -12.55
CA PRO A 149 28.82 13.16 -11.22
C PRO A 149 28.50 11.74 -10.76
N ASP A 150 28.32 11.53 -9.46
CA ASP A 150 27.72 10.31 -8.95
C ASP A 150 26.30 10.15 -9.54
N LEU A 151 25.96 8.93 -9.97
CA LEU A 151 24.62 8.61 -10.51
C LEU A 151 23.87 7.72 -9.53
N TYR A 152 22.78 8.23 -9.00
CA TYR A 152 21.89 7.48 -8.13
C TYR A 152 20.80 6.78 -8.93
N THR A 153 20.51 5.53 -8.56
CA THR A 153 19.37 4.76 -9.10
C THR A 153 18.94 3.72 -8.05
N PRO A 154 17.66 3.31 -7.98
CA PRO A 154 17.26 2.26 -7.04
C PRO A 154 18.01 0.95 -7.31
N PHE A 155 18.55 0.32 -6.24
CA PHE A 155 19.19 -1.00 -6.32
C PHE A 155 18.23 -2.13 -5.93
N ARG A 156 17.28 -1.82 -5.06
CA ARG A 156 16.27 -2.76 -4.59
C ARG A 156 15.15 -2.88 -5.61
N PRO A 157 14.41 -4.01 -5.64
CA PRO A 157 13.27 -4.16 -6.53
C PRO A 157 12.21 -3.11 -6.24
N GLU A 158 11.70 -2.52 -7.32
CA GLU A 158 10.61 -1.55 -7.24
C GLU A 158 9.27 -2.27 -7.25
N GLU A 159 8.41 -1.96 -6.29
CA GLU A 159 7.09 -2.55 -6.16
C GLU A 159 6.19 -2.12 -7.33
N GLY A 160 5.87 -3.06 -8.20
CA GLY A 160 4.91 -2.86 -9.30
C GLY A 160 3.45 -3.01 -8.86
N TYR A 161 3.22 -3.58 -7.69
CA TYR A 161 1.96 -3.66 -6.94
C TYR A 161 2.28 -3.29 -5.50
N ALA A 162 1.29 -3.04 -4.68
CA ALA A 162 1.48 -2.64 -3.29
C ALA A 162 2.04 -3.78 -2.40
N GLN A 163 3.05 -4.48 -2.86
CA GLN A 163 3.66 -5.63 -2.21
C GLN A 163 4.79 -5.22 -1.25
N SER A 164 5.15 -6.12 -0.36
CA SER A 164 6.35 -6.01 0.45
C SER A 164 7.61 -6.12 -0.41
N ARG A 165 8.55 -5.20 -0.23
CA ARG A 165 9.86 -5.29 -0.91
C ARG A 165 10.62 -6.55 -0.51
N TYR A 166 10.52 -6.98 0.74
CA TYR A 166 11.10 -8.23 1.21
C TYR A 166 10.60 -9.44 0.41
N GLU A 167 9.31 -9.53 0.14
CA GLU A 167 8.71 -10.59 -0.66
C GLU A 167 9.20 -10.55 -2.12
N LEU A 168 9.39 -9.35 -2.66
CA LEU A 168 9.95 -9.16 -4.00
C LEU A 168 11.42 -9.56 -4.06
N ASP A 169 12.22 -9.25 -3.06
CA ASP A 169 13.62 -9.68 -2.96
C ASP A 169 13.73 -11.20 -2.91
N LEU A 170 12.87 -11.85 -2.11
CA LEU A 170 12.82 -13.30 -2.03
C LEU A 170 12.41 -13.91 -3.38
N ALA A 171 11.38 -13.38 -4.03
CA ALA A 171 10.94 -13.85 -5.34
C ALA A 171 12.05 -13.67 -6.40
N ASN A 172 12.71 -12.52 -6.44
CA ASN A 172 13.82 -12.25 -7.37
C ASN A 172 15.02 -13.17 -7.10
N THR A 173 15.34 -13.44 -5.82
CA THR A 173 16.39 -14.38 -5.44
C THR A 173 16.06 -15.80 -5.95
N ASN A 174 14.83 -16.26 -5.76
CA ASN A 174 14.41 -17.57 -6.25
C ASN A 174 14.47 -17.66 -7.78
N ILE A 175 14.02 -16.60 -8.49
CA ILE A 175 14.10 -16.54 -9.96
C ILE A 175 15.56 -16.55 -10.43
N ALA A 176 16.43 -15.75 -9.79
CA ALA A 176 17.84 -15.67 -10.17
C ALA A 176 18.60 -17.00 -9.97
N ASN A 177 18.16 -17.81 -9.00
CA ASN A 177 18.74 -19.12 -8.70
C ASN A 177 18.12 -20.27 -9.49
N ASP A 178 17.10 -20.03 -10.32
CA ASP A 178 16.54 -21.05 -11.20
C ASP A 178 17.54 -21.46 -12.27
N HIS A 179 17.80 -22.76 -12.40
CA HIS A 179 18.84 -23.29 -13.30
C HIS A 179 18.49 -23.13 -14.79
N TRP A 180 17.22 -22.96 -15.12
CA TRP A 180 16.74 -22.94 -16.51
C TRP A 180 16.18 -21.57 -16.94
N ASP A 181 15.66 -20.78 -15.99
CA ASP A 181 15.06 -19.46 -16.25
C ASP A 181 15.67 -18.35 -15.38
N GLY A 182 16.89 -18.53 -14.92
CA GLY A 182 17.59 -17.54 -14.07
C GLY A 182 17.67 -16.17 -14.75
N ARG A 183 17.04 -15.16 -14.13
CA ARG A 183 16.98 -13.78 -14.62
C ARG A 183 17.40 -12.81 -13.53
N LEU A 184 18.19 -11.82 -13.90
CA LEU A 184 18.51 -10.72 -12.99
C LEU A 184 17.34 -9.74 -12.87
N PRO A 185 17.10 -9.17 -11.68
CA PRO A 185 16.19 -8.06 -11.49
C PRO A 185 16.45 -6.91 -12.47
N ARG A 186 15.41 -6.16 -12.81
CA ARG A 186 15.50 -5.03 -13.75
C ARG A 186 16.49 -3.97 -13.29
N GLU A 187 16.49 -3.67 -12.01
CA GLU A 187 17.34 -2.68 -11.33
C GLU A 187 18.81 -3.06 -11.49
N ILE A 188 19.16 -4.30 -11.23
CA ILE A 188 20.52 -4.83 -11.42
C ILE A 188 20.95 -4.78 -12.89
N ARG A 189 20.03 -5.09 -13.81
CA ARG A 189 20.31 -4.96 -15.26
C ARG A 189 20.52 -3.49 -15.65
N LEU A 190 19.74 -2.55 -15.11
CA LEU A 190 19.92 -1.12 -15.37
C LEU A 190 21.29 -0.65 -14.90
N ILE A 191 21.71 -1.01 -13.68
CA ILE A 191 23.04 -0.69 -13.14
C ILE A 191 24.14 -1.18 -14.08
N GLY A 192 24.03 -2.42 -14.56
CA GLY A 192 24.97 -2.97 -15.54
C GLY A 192 25.02 -2.17 -16.85
N LEU A 193 23.87 -1.73 -17.34
CA LEU A 193 23.77 -0.89 -18.56
C LEU A 193 24.35 0.50 -18.34
N LEU A 194 24.10 1.15 -17.20
CA LEU A 194 24.64 2.45 -16.85
C LEU A 194 26.16 2.41 -16.80
N LYS A 195 26.76 1.43 -16.13
CA LYS A 195 28.21 1.22 -16.08
C LYS A 195 28.80 0.93 -17.48
N ALA A 196 28.12 0.13 -18.29
CA ALA A 196 28.57 -0.22 -19.64
C ALA A 196 28.52 0.97 -20.62
N ARG A 197 27.53 1.85 -20.51
CA ARG A 197 27.30 3.01 -21.38
C ARG A 197 27.88 4.30 -20.87
N GLY A 198 28.28 4.36 -19.62
CA GLY A 198 28.95 5.49 -18.98
C GLY A 198 30.32 5.85 -19.60
N PRO A 199 30.95 6.90 -19.12
CA PRO A 199 32.29 7.29 -19.51
C PRO A 199 33.29 6.14 -19.34
N LYS A 200 34.32 6.13 -20.18
CA LYS A 200 35.36 5.10 -20.11
C LYS A 200 36.55 5.64 -19.30
N PRO A 201 37.29 4.78 -18.57
CA PRO A 201 38.37 5.20 -17.69
C PRO A 201 39.49 6.01 -18.37
N TRP A 202 39.63 5.88 -19.67
CA TRP A 202 40.64 6.64 -20.46
C TRP A 202 40.13 8.01 -20.94
N ASP A 203 38.85 8.29 -20.85
CA ASP A 203 38.23 9.54 -21.31
C ASP A 203 37.82 10.48 -20.16
N ALA A 204 37.43 9.89 -19.01
CA ALA A 204 36.90 10.61 -17.86
C ALA A 204 36.99 9.74 -16.59
N PRO A 205 36.69 10.26 -15.40
CA PRO A 205 36.57 9.49 -14.17
C PRO A 205 35.53 8.33 -14.36
N GLU A 206 35.73 7.24 -13.63
CA GLU A 206 34.81 6.12 -13.62
C GLU A 206 33.46 6.53 -13.01
N LEU A 207 32.37 6.21 -13.70
CA LEU A 207 31.00 6.45 -13.23
C LEU A 207 30.74 5.68 -11.93
N GLN A 208 30.48 6.38 -10.84
CA GLN A 208 30.01 5.80 -9.59
C GLN A 208 28.49 5.71 -9.64
N VAL A 209 27.96 4.49 -9.56
CA VAL A 209 26.51 4.24 -9.45
C VAL A 209 26.19 3.94 -8.01
N ARG A 210 25.33 4.75 -7.40
CA ARG A 210 24.94 4.69 -5.99
C ARG A 210 23.49 4.29 -5.82
N ASP A 211 23.18 3.71 -4.66
CA ASP A 211 21.81 3.29 -4.34
C ASP A 211 20.94 4.49 -3.93
N LEU A 212 19.84 4.68 -4.66
CA LEU A 212 18.81 5.68 -4.37
C LEU A 212 17.75 5.17 -3.41
N SER A 213 17.64 3.84 -3.23
CA SER A 213 16.54 3.23 -2.47
C SER A 213 16.43 3.79 -1.04
N PRO A 214 17.53 3.93 -0.24
CA PRO A 214 17.41 4.45 1.12
C PRO A 214 16.87 5.88 1.18
N ILE A 215 17.19 6.71 0.18
CA ILE A 215 16.70 8.10 0.11
C ILE A 215 15.20 8.12 -0.17
N LEU A 216 14.73 7.32 -1.11
CA LEU A 216 13.30 7.21 -1.45
C LEU A 216 12.49 6.65 -0.28
N ASP A 217 13.03 5.67 0.42
CA ASP A 217 12.41 5.07 1.59
C ASP A 217 12.20 6.10 2.71
N ASP A 218 13.24 6.90 3.00
CA ASP A 218 13.15 7.98 3.98
C ASP A 218 12.11 9.04 3.58
N LEU A 219 12.04 9.39 2.28
CA LEU A 219 11.06 10.36 1.77
C LEU A 219 9.63 9.84 1.89
N ARG A 220 9.40 8.53 1.68
CA ARG A 220 8.09 7.87 1.77
C ARG A 220 7.65 7.64 3.22
N MET A 221 8.58 7.60 4.19
CA MET A 221 8.26 7.33 5.60
C MET A 221 7.32 8.37 6.18
N ILE A 222 7.57 9.66 5.94
CA ILE A 222 6.72 10.75 6.44
C ILE A 222 5.73 11.14 5.33
N LYS A 223 4.50 10.68 5.47
CA LYS A 223 3.43 10.91 4.51
C LYS A 223 2.95 12.36 4.55
N SER A 224 2.69 12.94 3.39
CA SER A 224 2.00 14.22 3.27
C SER A 224 0.53 14.09 3.66
N GLU A 225 -0.16 15.19 3.90
CA GLU A 225 -1.60 15.19 4.20
C GLU A 225 -2.43 14.54 3.08
N ARG A 226 -1.97 14.64 1.81
CA ARG A 226 -2.63 14.02 0.65
C ARG A 226 -2.42 12.50 0.62
N GLU A 227 -1.22 12.04 0.94
CA GLU A 227 -0.92 10.61 1.07
C GLU A 227 -1.72 9.99 2.21
N VAL A 228 -1.77 10.65 3.37
CA VAL A 228 -2.60 10.24 4.52
C VAL A 228 -4.07 10.14 4.13
N ALA A 229 -4.60 11.09 3.34
CA ALA A 229 -5.99 11.05 2.87
C ALA A 229 -6.28 9.84 1.96
N LEU A 230 -5.33 9.44 1.12
CA LEU A 230 -5.45 8.24 0.27
C LEU A 230 -5.40 6.95 1.08
N ILE A 231 -4.49 6.85 2.05
CA ILE A 231 -4.39 5.69 2.95
C ILE A 231 -5.66 5.57 3.81
N ARG A 232 -6.13 6.69 4.36
CA ARG A 232 -7.41 6.72 5.10
C ARG A 232 -8.56 6.19 4.23
N ARG A 233 -8.63 6.61 2.97
CA ARG A 233 -9.67 6.13 2.05
C ARG A 233 -9.52 4.65 1.72
N ALA A 234 -8.30 4.16 1.54
CA ALA A 234 -8.02 2.73 1.37
C ALA A 234 -8.46 1.93 2.61
N SER A 235 -8.19 2.45 3.81
CA SER A 235 -8.60 1.84 5.09
C SER A 235 -10.11 1.80 5.27
N GLU A 236 -10.83 2.88 4.92
CA GLU A 236 -12.29 2.90 4.93
C GLU A 236 -12.87 1.83 3.98
N ILE A 237 -12.35 1.75 2.76
CA ILE A 237 -12.79 0.76 1.77
C ILE A 237 -12.50 -0.66 2.27
N ALA A 238 -11.31 -0.90 2.83
CA ALA A 238 -10.93 -2.17 3.43
C ALA A 238 -11.88 -2.57 4.56
N GLY A 239 -12.16 -1.64 5.49
CA GLY A 239 -13.07 -1.86 6.61
C GLY A 239 -14.49 -2.23 6.17
N TYR A 240 -15.06 -1.53 5.20
CA TYR A 240 -16.37 -1.90 4.64
C TYR A 240 -16.33 -3.25 3.93
N GLY A 241 -15.20 -3.63 3.32
CA GLY A 241 -15.00 -4.97 2.76
C GLY A 241 -15.05 -6.06 3.82
N VAL A 242 -14.34 -5.85 4.95
CA VAL A 242 -14.37 -6.76 6.10
C VAL A 242 -15.77 -6.89 6.70
N ILE A 243 -16.50 -5.77 6.85
CA ILE A 243 -17.90 -5.78 7.31
C ILE A 243 -18.75 -6.68 6.39
N GLU A 244 -18.62 -6.53 5.08
CA GLU A 244 -19.43 -7.31 4.14
C GLU A 244 -19.04 -8.80 4.14
N ALA A 245 -17.77 -9.11 4.32
CA ALA A 245 -17.29 -10.49 4.49
C ALA A 245 -17.84 -11.12 5.79
N ALA A 246 -17.81 -10.39 6.91
CA ALA A 246 -18.37 -10.86 8.18
C ALA A 246 -19.88 -11.11 8.08
N ARG A 247 -20.63 -10.21 7.44
CA ARG A 247 -22.07 -10.40 7.15
C ARG A 247 -22.34 -11.60 6.28
N SER A 248 -21.44 -11.90 5.35
CA SER A 248 -21.53 -13.02 4.42
C SER A 248 -21.13 -14.37 5.05
N THR A 249 -20.63 -14.38 6.28
CA THR A 249 -20.11 -15.58 6.93
C THR A 249 -21.23 -16.48 7.43
N ARG A 250 -21.23 -17.75 7.01
CA ARG A 250 -22.11 -18.83 7.49
C ARG A 250 -21.36 -20.17 7.39
N PRO A 251 -21.70 -21.16 8.21
CA PRO A 251 -21.28 -22.54 7.95
C PRO A 251 -21.68 -23.00 6.56
N GLY A 252 -20.76 -23.61 5.82
CA GLY A 252 -20.96 -24.06 4.44
C GLY A 252 -20.53 -23.05 3.36
N VAL A 253 -20.26 -21.79 3.71
CA VAL A 253 -19.62 -20.81 2.83
C VAL A 253 -18.11 -21.12 2.75
N TYR A 254 -17.49 -20.83 1.61
CA TYR A 254 -16.05 -21.01 1.44
C TYR A 254 -15.29 -19.71 1.69
N GLU A 255 -14.02 -19.84 2.10
CA GLU A 255 -13.12 -18.69 2.35
C GLU A 255 -13.05 -17.74 1.15
N TYR A 256 -12.97 -18.26 -0.10
CA TYR A 256 -12.96 -17.44 -1.32
C TYR A 256 -14.26 -16.66 -1.56
N GLU A 257 -15.38 -17.07 -0.99
CA GLU A 257 -16.65 -16.34 -1.11
C GLU A 257 -16.63 -15.10 -0.20
N LEU A 258 -15.97 -15.19 0.96
CA LEU A 258 -15.73 -14.02 1.84
C LEU A 258 -14.75 -13.05 1.19
N ASP A 259 -13.71 -13.56 0.56
CA ASP A 259 -12.77 -12.78 -0.24
C ASP A 259 -13.49 -12.02 -1.37
N ALA A 260 -14.37 -12.71 -2.09
CA ALA A 260 -15.20 -12.10 -3.14
C ALA A 260 -16.15 -11.03 -2.58
N ALA A 261 -16.71 -11.21 -1.38
CA ALA A 261 -17.56 -10.23 -0.72
C ALA A 261 -16.80 -8.93 -0.40
N ALA A 262 -15.60 -9.05 0.19
CA ALA A 262 -14.74 -7.90 0.45
C ALA A 262 -14.34 -7.19 -0.85
N ARG A 263 -13.92 -7.93 -1.85
CA ARG A 263 -13.49 -7.41 -3.14
C ARG A 263 -14.63 -6.75 -3.94
N TYR A 264 -15.87 -7.23 -3.80
CA TYR A 264 -17.05 -6.55 -4.34
C TYR A 264 -17.15 -5.11 -3.83
N VAL A 265 -16.92 -4.89 -2.52
CA VAL A 265 -16.92 -3.56 -1.92
C VAL A 265 -15.74 -2.72 -2.45
N PHE A 266 -14.55 -3.31 -2.60
CA PHE A 266 -13.38 -2.62 -3.13
C PHE A 266 -13.65 -2.06 -4.53
N LEU A 267 -14.13 -2.92 -5.43
CA LEU A 267 -14.45 -2.55 -6.82
C LEU A 267 -15.57 -1.49 -6.89
N LEU A 268 -16.60 -1.63 -6.07
CA LEU A 268 -17.70 -0.66 -6.01
C LEU A 268 -17.23 0.74 -5.59
N ASN A 269 -16.17 0.82 -4.78
CA ASN A 269 -15.58 2.07 -4.30
C ASN A 269 -14.39 2.56 -5.15
N GLY A 270 -14.14 1.95 -6.30
CA GLY A 270 -13.13 2.39 -7.28
C GLY A 270 -11.72 1.89 -7.03
N ALA A 271 -11.51 0.99 -6.07
CA ALA A 271 -10.26 0.28 -5.91
C ALA A 271 -10.24 -0.94 -6.84
N ARG A 272 -9.38 -0.93 -7.86
CA ARG A 272 -9.38 -1.93 -8.94
C ARG A 272 -8.44 -3.08 -8.69
N LEU A 273 -7.42 -2.86 -7.87
CA LEU A 273 -6.37 -3.83 -7.55
C LEU A 273 -6.42 -4.15 -6.06
N ASP A 274 -5.94 -5.33 -5.74
CA ASP A 274 -5.71 -5.73 -4.36
C ASP A 274 -4.38 -5.12 -3.90
N GLY A 275 -4.33 -4.64 -2.66
CA GLY A 275 -3.10 -4.12 -2.05
C GLY A 275 -2.07 -5.22 -1.84
N TYR A 276 -2.58 -6.40 -1.50
CA TYR A 276 -1.83 -7.64 -1.33
C TYR A 276 -2.78 -8.83 -1.48
N ARG A 277 -2.22 -10.02 -1.54
CA ARG A 277 -3.00 -11.27 -1.57
C ARG A 277 -3.78 -11.40 -0.27
N SER A 278 -5.12 -11.56 -0.33
CA SER A 278 -5.92 -11.69 0.86
C SER A 278 -5.49 -12.88 1.72
N ILE A 279 -5.51 -12.67 3.02
CA ILE A 279 -5.43 -13.72 4.03
C ILE A 279 -6.84 -13.90 4.56
N THR A 280 -7.59 -14.82 3.96
CA THR A 280 -8.94 -15.21 4.41
C THR A 280 -8.86 -16.64 4.87
N ALA A 281 -8.58 -16.82 6.16
CA ALA A 281 -8.29 -18.10 6.77
C ALA A 281 -9.39 -18.51 7.75
N SER A 282 -9.78 -19.77 7.74
CA SER A 282 -10.72 -20.33 8.72
C SER A 282 -10.20 -21.58 9.37
N GLY A 283 -10.54 -21.75 10.66
CA GLY A 283 -10.08 -22.85 11.48
C GLY A 283 -8.59 -22.78 11.82
N ILE A 284 -8.22 -23.50 12.82
CA ILE A 284 -6.94 -23.39 13.54
C ILE A 284 -5.72 -23.55 12.62
N ASP A 285 -5.74 -24.54 11.71
CA ASP A 285 -4.58 -24.88 10.87
C ASP A 285 -4.28 -23.79 9.84
N ASN A 286 -5.33 -23.22 9.21
CA ASN A 286 -5.15 -22.17 8.22
C ASN A 286 -4.76 -20.84 8.88
N ILE A 287 -5.43 -20.49 9.98
CA ILE A 287 -5.14 -19.25 10.72
C ILE A 287 -3.70 -19.26 11.23
N ASN A 288 -3.20 -20.38 11.77
CA ASN A 288 -1.84 -20.47 12.27
C ASN A 288 -0.74 -20.44 11.17
N THR A 289 -1.12 -20.51 9.90
CA THR A 289 -0.17 -20.40 8.78
C THR A 289 0.38 -18.98 8.58
N GLY A 290 -0.24 -17.96 9.18
CA GLY A 290 0.18 -16.57 9.06
C GLY A 290 -0.22 -15.95 7.72
N HIS A 291 0.57 -16.11 6.66
CA HIS A 291 0.26 -15.59 5.32
C HIS A 291 -0.49 -16.63 4.45
N TYR A 292 -1.54 -17.24 5.00
CA TYR A 292 -2.40 -18.17 4.27
C TYR A 292 -3.07 -17.44 3.08
N PHE A 293 -3.02 -18.04 1.89
CA PHE A 293 -3.51 -17.39 0.67
C PHE A 293 -4.37 -18.29 -0.23
N ARG A 294 -4.62 -19.53 0.14
CA ARG A 294 -5.36 -20.45 -0.73
C ARG A 294 -6.85 -20.19 -0.70
N ASN A 295 -7.38 -19.75 0.44
CA ASN A 295 -8.77 -19.34 0.61
C ASN A 295 -9.78 -20.38 0.09
N THR A 296 -9.56 -21.67 0.33
CA THR A 296 -10.34 -22.76 -0.29
C THR A 296 -11.08 -23.65 0.71
N ARG A 297 -10.97 -23.38 2.00
CA ARG A 297 -11.66 -24.18 3.02
C ARG A 297 -13.12 -23.76 3.13
N GLU A 298 -14.00 -24.78 3.33
CA GLU A 298 -15.37 -24.60 3.76
C GLU A 298 -15.45 -24.20 5.23
N LEU A 299 -16.19 -23.17 5.56
CA LEU A 299 -16.38 -22.65 6.91
C LEU A 299 -17.22 -23.62 7.75
N ARG A 300 -16.76 -23.91 8.97
CA ARG A 300 -17.42 -24.84 9.88
C ARG A 300 -17.89 -24.13 11.14
N SER A 301 -19.03 -24.55 11.66
CA SER A 301 -19.52 -24.06 12.96
C SER A 301 -18.50 -24.30 14.07
N GLY A 302 -18.22 -23.27 14.87
CA GLY A 302 -17.22 -23.29 15.94
C GLY A 302 -15.83 -22.81 15.52
N ASP A 303 -15.54 -22.73 14.20
CA ASP A 303 -14.31 -22.11 13.71
C ASP A 303 -14.36 -20.58 13.86
N LEU A 304 -13.16 -19.96 13.92
CA LEU A 304 -12.97 -18.54 13.66
C LEU A 304 -12.60 -18.33 12.19
N VAL A 305 -12.91 -17.14 11.68
CA VAL A 305 -12.32 -16.56 10.46
C VAL A 305 -11.33 -15.51 10.88
N LEU A 306 -10.16 -15.49 10.25
CA LEU A 306 -9.25 -14.36 10.17
C LEU A 306 -9.33 -13.83 8.76
N MET A 307 -9.67 -12.56 8.58
CA MET A 307 -9.49 -11.84 7.33
C MET A 307 -8.54 -10.68 7.54
N ASP A 308 -7.49 -10.68 6.74
CA ASP A 308 -6.53 -9.62 6.62
C ASP A 308 -6.43 -9.28 5.13
N TYR A 309 -7.06 -8.16 4.75
CA TYR A 309 -7.23 -7.81 3.35
C TYR A 309 -7.56 -6.35 3.14
N ALA A 310 -6.81 -5.71 2.28
CA ALA A 310 -7.05 -4.33 1.86
C ALA A 310 -6.81 -4.12 0.36
N PRO A 311 -7.48 -3.11 -0.24
CA PRO A 311 -7.30 -2.77 -1.65
C PRO A 311 -6.09 -1.88 -1.88
N ASP A 312 -5.59 -1.87 -3.12
CA ASP A 312 -4.84 -0.75 -3.67
C ASP A 312 -5.83 0.34 -4.14
N TYR A 313 -5.83 1.46 -3.46
CA TYR A 313 -6.60 2.63 -3.84
C TYR A 313 -5.65 3.74 -4.31
N ARG A 314 -5.53 3.89 -5.63
CA ARG A 314 -4.71 4.94 -6.26
C ARG A 314 -3.26 4.93 -5.76
N TYR A 315 -2.63 3.74 -5.78
CA TYR A 315 -1.26 3.49 -5.33
C TYR A 315 -1.03 3.50 -3.82
N TYR A 316 -2.05 3.68 -3.00
CA TYR A 316 -1.94 3.59 -1.55
C TYR A 316 -2.80 2.46 -1.01
N VAL A 317 -2.32 1.82 0.04
CA VAL A 317 -2.98 0.67 0.66
C VAL A 317 -3.31 0.94 2.12
N SER A 318 -4.00 0.01 2.73
CA SER A 318 -4.18 -0.15 4.16
C SER A 318 -3.66 -1.50 4.58
N ASP A 319 -3.65 -1.76 5.88
CA ASP A 319 -3.47 -3.07 6.45
C ASP A 319 -4.40 -3.24 7.64
N ILE A 320 -5.33 -4.20 7.55
CA ILE A 320 -6.30 -4.46 8.60
C ILE A 320 -6.57 -5.95 8.74
N GLY A 321 -6.49 -6.44 9.97
CA GLY A 321 -6.82 -7.81 10.32
C GLY A 321 -7.99 -7.87 11.30
N ARG A 322 -9.00 -8.70 11.02
CA ARG A 322 -10.16 -8.93 11.88
C ARG A 322 -10.46 -10.40 12.02
N MET A 323 -10.97 -10.76 13.21
CA MET A 323 -11.41 -12.13 13.48
C MET A 323 -12.84 -12.15 13.99
N TRP A 324 -13.62 -13.15 13.53
CA TRP A 324 -15.00 -13.34 13.95
C TRP A 324 -15.41 -14.82 13.91
N PRO A 325 -16.47 -15.22 14.66
CA PRO A 325 -16.92 -16.60 14.71
C PRO A 325 -17.77 -16.97 13.48
N VAL A 326 -17.57 -18.16 12.91
CA VAL A 326 -18.32 -18.64 11.73
C VAL A 326 -19.82 -18.77 12.00
N ASN A 327 -20.19 -19.19 13.22
CA ASN A 327 -21.59 -19.46 13.59
C ASN A 327 -22.27 -18.28 14.32
N GLY A 328 -21.62 -17.10 14.36
CA GLY A 328 -22.16 -15.90 15.00
C GLY A 328 -22.08 -15.87 16.53
N THR A 329 -21.27 -16.76 17.13
CA THR A 329 -21.08 -16.80 18.59
C THR A 329 -19.68 -17.32 18.90
N PHE A 330 -18.89 -16.51 19.66
CA PHE A 330 -17.60 -16.94 20.17
C PHE A 330 -17.78 -17.98 21.29
N THR A 331 -16.89 -18.96 21.35
CA THR A 331 -16.79 -19.83 22.54
C THR A 331 -16.18 -19.06 23.71
N ALA A 332 -16.31 -19.57 24.93
CA ALA A 332 -15.70 -18.95 26.11
C ALA A 332 -14.17 -18.85 25.97
N GLU A 333 -13.54 -19.88 25.41
CA GLU A 333 -12.10 -19.93 25.17
C GLU A 333 -11.66 -18.91 24.12
N GLN A 334 -12.43 -18.75 23.03
CA GLN A 334 -12.16 -17.75 21.99
C GLN A 334 -12.25 -16.32 22.57
N ARG A 335 -13.24 -16.05 23.40
CA ARG A 335 -13.36 -14.74 24.10
C ARG A 335 -12.18 -14.52 25.02
N GLU A 336 -11.84 -15.51 25.87
CA GLU A 336 -10.75 -15.41 26.85
C GLU A 336 -9.38 -15.12 26.17
N LEU A 337 -9.21 -15.54 24.91
CA LEU A 337 -7.99 -15.27 24.12
C LEU A 337 -8.04 -13.96 23.34
N LEU A 338 -9.21 -13.55 22.83
CA LEU A 338 -9.33 -12.34 22.01
C LEU A 338 -9.42 -11.07 22.85
N GLU A 339 -10.07 -11.10 24.00
CA GLU A 339 -10.21 -9.93 24.88
C GLU A 339 -8.87 -9.27 25.25
N PRO A 340 -7.82 -10.00 25.68
CA PRO A 340 -6.53 -9.38 25.97
C PRO A 340 -5.85 -8.79 24.71
N VAL A 341 -6.06 -9.38 23.53
CA VAL A 341 -5.54 -8.82 22.27
C VAL A 341 -6.20 -7.47 21.98
N LEU A 342 -7.52 -7.38 22.11
CA LEU A 342 -8.27 -6.14 21.89
C LEU A 342 -7.88 -5.07 22.91
N ARG A 343 -7.76 -5.41 24.18
CA ARG A 343 -7.38 -4.44 25.23
C ARG A 343 -5.95 -3.95 25.05
N TYR A 344 -5.02 -4.85 24.72
CA TYR A 344 -3.63 -4.46 24.45
C TYR A 344 -3.54 -3.53 23.24
N ARG A 345 -4.27 -3.85 22.14
CA ARG A 345 -4.41 -2.96 20.99
C ARG A 345 -4.87 -1.56 21.39
N ASP A 346 -5.96 -1.47 22.16
CA ASP A 346 -6.53 -0.20 22.59
C ASP A 346 -5.52 0.61 23.41
N PHE A 347 -4.86 -0.04 24.38
CA PHE A 347 -3.84 0.61 25.19
C PHE A 347 -2.61 1.06 24.40
N LEU A 348 -2.22 0.31 23.36
CA LEU A 348 -1.15 0.74 22.45
C LEU A 348 -1.58 2.00 21.69
N ILE A 349 -2.74 1.97 21.01
CA ILE A 349 -3.23 3.07 20.18
C ILE A 349 -3.42 4.34 20.99
N GLU A 350 -4.03 4.29 22.17
CA GLU A 350 -4.24 5.43 23.07
C GLU A 350 -2.94 6.15 23.46
N ARG A 351 -1.81 5.45 23.42
CA ARG A 351 -0.50 5.97 23.85
C ARG A 351 0.37 6.46 22.72
N ILE A 352 -0.03 6.23 21.47
CA ILE A 352 0.68 6.72 20.28
C ILE A 352 0.56 8.24 20.22
N ARG A 353 1.69 8.93 20.21
CA ARG A 353 1.78 10.39 20.12
C ARG A 353 3.13 10.82 19.59
N PRO A 354 3.25 12.02 19.01
CA PRO A 354 4.54 12.49 18.52
C PRO A 354 5.53 12.71 19.67
N GLY A 355 6.80 12.49 19.37
CA GLY A 355 7.92 12.74 20.30
C GLY A 355 8.22 11.62 21.29
N VAL A 356 7.42 10.53 21.33
CA VAL A 356 7.70 9.34 22.13
C VAL A 356 8.29 8.23 21.27
N THR A 357 9.02 7.32 21.90
CA THR A 357 9.52 6.11 21.25
C THR A 357 8.51 4.97 21.38
N THR A 358 8.61 3.97 20.49
CA THR A 358 7.79 2.76 20.63
C THR A 358 8.04 2.03 21.94
N ASP A 359 9.29 2.00 22.44
CA ASP A 359 9.61 1.37 23.73
C ASP A 359 8.84 2.03 24.89
N GLN A 360 8.73 3.36 24.91
CA GLN A 360 7.92 4.06 25.91
C GLN A 360 6.42 3.70 25.83
N ILE A 361 5.89 3.56 24.61
CA ILE A 361 4.50 3.16 24.41
C ILE A 361 4.28 1.73 24.91
N LEU A 362 5.21 0.80 24.62
CA LEU A 362 5.16 -0.58 25.07
C LEU A 362 5.17 -0.66 26.60
N GLU A 363 6.05 0.10 27.29
CA GLU A 363 6.10 0.16 28.75
C GLU A 363 4.80 0.71 29.36
N GLU A 364 4.25 1.79 28.79
CA GLU A 364 3.00 2.40 29.25
C GLU A 364 1.79 1.47 29.02
N ALA A 365 1.75 0.76 27.89
CA ALA A 365 0.69 -0.19 27.57
C ALA A 365 0.78 -1.45 28.44
N ALA A 366 2.00 -1.94 28.69
CA ALA A 366 2.23 -3.07 29.56
C ALA A 366 1.75 -2.78 31.01
N ALA A 367 2.04 -1.58 31.53
CA ALA A 367 1.55 -1.18 32.85
C ALA A 367 0.01 -1.19 32.93
N ALA A 368 -0.66 -0.70 31.89
CA ALA A 368 -2.13 -0.72 31.83
C ALA A 368 -2.70 -2.15 31.69
N MET A 369 -1.97 -3.03 31.01
CA MET A 369 -2.36 -4.44 30.91
C MET A 369 -2.22 -5.20 32.23
N GLU A 370 -1.24 -4.86 33.09
CA GLU A 370 -1.15 -5.44 34.44
C GLU A 370 -2.39 -5.10 35.28
N ASP A 371 -2.82 -3.82 35.29
CA ASP A 371 -4.07 -3.44 35.97
C ASP A 371 -5.28 -4.19 35.39
N TRP A 372 -5.33 -4.37 34.08
CA TRP A 372 -6.41 -5.10 33.43
C TRP A 372 -6.40 -6.59 33.78
N PHE A 373 -5.23 -7.25 33.85
CA PHE A 373 -5.09 -8.66 34.25
C PHE A 373 -5.56 -8.91 35.68
N ASP A 374 -5.30 -7.97 36.60
CA ASP A 374 -5.75 -8.07 38.00
C ASP A 374 -7.28 -8.04 38.12
N ASP A 375 -7.94 -7.27 37.26
CA ASP A 375 -9.41 -7.14 37.25
C ASP A 375 -10.11 -8.24 36.42
N ASN A 376 -9.38 -8.93 35.52
CA ASN A 376 -9.92 -9.91 34.57
C ASN A 376 -9.18 -11.25 34.67
N PRO A 377 -9.43 -12.07 35.72
CA PRO A 377 -8.75 -13.32 35.94
C PRO A 377 -9.11 -14.35 34.85
N PHE A 378 -8.13 -15.07 34.37
CA PHE A 378 -8.30 -16.13 33.38
C PHE A 378 -8.79 -17.44 34.04
N ASN A 379 -9.64 -18.19 33.33
CA ASN A 379 -10.01 -19.55 33.70
C ASN A 379 -8.93 -20.57 33.28
N ASN A 380 -8.22 -20.27 32.18
CA ASN A 380 -7.15 -21.10 31.66
C ASN A 380 -5.79 -20.43 31.89
N LYS A 381 -4.99 -21.03 32.77
CA LYS A 381 -3.66 -20.50 33.11
C LYS A 381 -2.71 -20.39 31.89
N ARG A 382 -2.84 -21.29 30.92
CA ARG A 382 -2.02 -21.24 29.69
C ARG A 382 -2.39 -20.02 28.85
N TYR A 383 -3.66 -19.64 28.82
CA TYR A 383 -4.11 -18.44 28.09
C TYR A 383 -3.63 -17.16 28.78
N GLU A 384 -3.63 -17.14 30.11
CA GLU A 384 -3.03 -16.04 30.88
C GLU A 384 -1.51 -15.93 30.57
N GLU A 385 -0.78 -17.04 30.60
CA GLU A 385 0.65 -17.06 30.29
C GLU A 385 0.89 -16.55 28.86
N ALA A 386 0.09 -16.96 27.87
CA ALA A 386 0.18 -16.49 26.50
C ALA A 386 -0.13 -14.99 26.34
N ALA A 387 -1.12 -14.48 27.06
CA ALA A 387 -1.48 -13.05 27.04
C ALA A 387 -0.38 -12.18 27.69
N ARG A 388 0.19 -12.63 28.80
CA ARG A 388 1.35 -11.95 29.43
C ARG A 388 2.57 -11.99 28.54
N ASP A 389 2.86 -13.13 27.88
CA ASP A 389 3.96 -13.26 26.92
C ASP A 389 3.81 -12.35 25.70
N MET A 390 2.56 -12.16 25.20
CA MET A 390 2.26 -11.19 24.12
C MET A 390 2.66 -9.77 24.54
N VAL A 391 2.28 -9.35 25.75
CA VAL A 391 2.56 -8.01 26.28
C VAL A 391 4.06 -7.84 26.57
N GLU A 392 4.71 -8.79 27.24
CA GLU A 392 6.13 -8.75 27.57
C GLU A 392 7.01 -8.65 26.31
N LYS A 393 6.66 -9.37 25.25
CA LYS A 393 7.39 -9.34 23.98
C LYS A 393 7.00 -8.20 23.05
N GLY A 394 5.91 -7.51 23.32
CA GLY A 394 5.35 -6.52 22.41
C GLY A 394 4.99 -7.14 21.05
N SER A 395 4.48 -8.39 21.06
CA SER A 395 4.24 -9.16 19.83
C SER A 395 3.24 -8.47 18.91
N GLY A 396 3.69 -8.05 17.73
CA GLY A 396 2.87 -7.35 16.72
C GLY A 396 2.52 -5.89 17.07
N ALA A 397 2.89 -5.37 18.24
CA ALA A 397 2.49 -4.04 18.72
C ALA A 397 2.83 -2.90 17.73
N PHE A 398 3.97 -3.01 17.07
CA PHE A 398 4.41 -2.10 16.01
C PHE A 398 4.93 -2.96 14.87
N SER A 399 4.06 -3.31 13.93
CA SER A 399 4.39 -4.29 12.90
C SER A 399 5.29 -3.69 11.81
N HIS A 400 4.75 -2.92 10.89
CA HIS A 400 5.50 -2.31 9.79
C HIS A 400 4.85 -0.99 9.32
N PRO A 401 5.60 -0.11 8.62
CA PRO A 401 5.02 1.05 7.97
C PRO A 401 4.06 0.61 6.85
N VAL A 402 3.03 1.44 6.63
CA VAL A 402 2.04 1.26 5.57
C VAL A 402 2.03 2.51 4.67
N GLY A 403 1.91 2.31 3.37
CA GLY A 403 1.94 3.43 2.43
C GLY A 403 1.57 3.03 1.01
N MET A 404 2.50 3.18 0.07
CA MET A 404 2.36 2.70 -1.30
C MET A 404 2.59 1.17 -1.43
N ALA A 405 3.18 0.57 -0.42
CA ALA A 405 3.24 -0.87 -0.22
C ALA A 405 2.61 -1.22 1.12
N VAL A 406 2.11 -2.44 1.28
CA VAL A 406 1.57 -2.93 2.55
C VAL A 406 2.68 -2.97 3.59
N HIS A 407 3.86 -3.51 3.25
CA HIS A 407 5.08 -3.35 4.01
C HIS A 407 5.93 -2.26 3.32
N ASP A 408 5.68 -1.00 3.70
CA ASP A 408 6.39 0.17 3.16
C ASP A 408 7.72 0.41 3.89
N ASP A 409 8.43 -0.70 4.14
CA ASP A 409 9.67 -0.73 4.89
C ASP A 409 10.83 -0.12 4.11
N GLY A 410 11.67 0.60 4.85
CA GLY A 410 12.91 1.18 4.38
C GLY A 410 14.02 1.05 5.41
N ASP A 411 15.13 1.74 5.18
CA ASP A 411 16.23 1.79 6.13
C ASP A 411 15.92 2.64 7.37
N TYR A 412 14.91 3.52 7.30
CA TYR A 412 14.45 4.30 8.45
C TYR A 412 13.70 3.41 9.43
N ASN A 413 14.29 3.19 10.59
CA ASN A 413 13.66 2.42 11.64
C ASN A 413 12.88 3.32 12.59
N TYR A 414 11.59 3.54 12.31
CA TYR A 414 10.69 4.36 13.13
C TYR A 414 10.55 3.84 14.57
N ARG A 415 10.86 2.55 14.82
CA ARG A 415 10.81 1.93 16.15
C ARG A 415 11.93 2.39 17.07
N ARG A 416 13.02 2.97 16.53
CA ARG A 416 14.19 3.40 17.30
C ARG A 416 14.31 4.91 17.49
N ALA A 417 13.42 5.67 16.88
CA ALA A 417 13.39 7.12 16.94
C ALA A 417 12.08 7.61 17.54
N PRO A 418 12.02 8.82 18.11
CA PRO A 418 10.75 9.43 18.48
C PRO A 418 9.79 9.51 17.28
N LEU A 419 8.54 9.11 17.49
CA LEU A 419 7.52 9.14 16.46
C LEU A 419 7.28 10.56 15.96
N GLN A 420 7.10 10.71 14.67
CA GLN A 420 6.86 11.99 14.01
C GLN A 420 5.47 12.01 13.35
N PRO A 421 4.80 13.18 13.30
CA PRO A 421 3.56 13.32 12.54
C PRO A 421 3.74 12.91 11.07
N GLY A 422 2.79 12.16 10.52
CA GLY A 422 2.84 11.64 9.16
C GLY A 422 3.41 10.23 9.02
N ILE A 423 3.96 9.63 10.07
CA ILE A 423 4.28 8.20 10.06
C ILE A 423 2.99 7.39 10.13
N VAL A 424 2.82 6.46 9.19
CA VAL A 424 1.68 5.50 9.13
C VAL A 424 2.23 4.11 9.29
N PHE A 425 1.62 3.32 10.17
CA PHE A 425 2.04 1.93 10.44
C PHE A 425 0.88 1.08 10.94
N SER A 426 1.06 -0.25 10.94
CA SER A 426 0.10 -1.19 11.49
C SER A 426 0.38 -1.48 12.97
N VAL A 427 -0.70 -1.59 13.76
CA VAL A 427 -0.74 -2.07 15.14
C VAL A 427 -1.47 -3.40 15.13
N ASP A 428 -0.73 -4.51 15.27
CA ASP A 428 -1.21 -5.88 15.05
C ASP A 428 -0.83 -6.81 16.23
N PRO A 429 -1.31 -6.53 17.47
CA PRO A 429 -1.00 -7.41 18.60
C PRO A 429 -1.45 -8.85 18.37
N THR A 430 -0.56 -9.77 18.67
CA THR A 430 -0.66 -11.17 18.30
C THR A 430 -0.46 -12.07 19.50
N ILE A 431 -1.44 -12.93 19.81
CA ILE A 431 -1.33 -13.98 20.84
C ILE A 431 -1.12 -15.36 20.20
N ARG A 432 -0.25 -16.16 20.81
CA ARG A 432 0.03 -17.53 20.37
C ARG A 432 -0.04 -18.49 21.53
N VAL A 433 -0.68 -19.64 21.31
CA VAL A 433 -0.68 -20.79 22.21
C VAL A 433 -0.16 -21.98 21.41
N PRO A 434 1.18 -22.18 21.33
CA PRO A 434 1.79 -23.19 20.46
C PRO A 434 1.31 -24.63 20.73
N GLU A 435 1.06 -24.97 21.98
CA GLU A 435 0.61 -26.30 22.40
C GLU A 435 -0.77 -26.67 21.85
N GLU A 436 -1.57 -25.67 21.53
CA GLU A 436 -2.92 -25.80 20.96
C GLU A 436 -2.98 -25.36 19.50
N ASN A 437 -1.83 -25.03 18.91
CA ASN A 437 -1.70 -24.52 17.55
C ASN A 437 -2.56 -23.26 17.31
N LEU A 438 -2.77 -22.44 18.36
CA LEU A 438 -3.59 -21.23 18.29
C LEU A 438 -2.75 -20.00 17.95
N TYR A 439 -3.29 -19.19 17.05
CA TYR A 439 -2.78 -17.88 16.64
C TYR A 439 -3.96 -16.94 16.43
N LEU A 440 -4.01 -15.84 17.17
CA LEU A 440 -5.04 -14.83 17.02
C LEU A 440 -4.39 -13.46 16.95
N ARG A 441 -4.97 -12.55 16.13
CA ARG A 441 -4.51 -11.19 15.99
C ARG A 441 -5.65 -10.23 15.67
N TYR A 442 -5.40 -8.96 15.89
CA TYR A 442 -6.34 -7.90 15.54
C TYR A 442 -5.52 -6.68 15.11
N GLU A 443 -5.72 -6.19 13.90
CA GLU A 443 -4.82 -5.25 13.25
C GLU A 443 -5.52 -4.00 12.77
N ASP A 444 -4.91 -2.84 13.05
CA ASP A 444 -5.36 -1.53 12.61
C ASP A 444 -4.23 -0.73 11.97
N THR A 445 -4.55 0.05 10.94
CA THR A 445 -3.64 1.06 10.38
C THR A 445 -3.87 2.39 11.07
N VAL A 446 -2.79 2.97 11.59
CA VAL A 446 -2.82 4.23 12.33
C VAL A 446 -1.86 5.26 11.73
N VAL A 447 -2.16 6.56 11.91
CA VAL A 447 -1.23 7.65 11.60
C VAL A 447 -0.90 8.45 12.85
N VAL A 448 0.37 8.78 13.03
CA VAL A 448 0.78 9.76 14.05
C VAL A 448 0.37 11.15 13.57
N THR A 449 -0.43 11.83 14.37
CA THR A 449 -0.86 13.21 14.10
C THR A 449 -0.01 14.23 14.86
N LYS A 450 -0.27 15.51 14.70
CA LYS A 450 0.44 16.57 15.47
C LYS A 450 0.16 16.50 16.97
N ASP A 451 -1.02 16.01 17.33
CA ASP A 451 -1.54 16.04 18.72
C ASP A 451 -1.74 14.64 19.34
N GLY A 452 -1.49 13.56 18.56
CA GLY A 452 -1.72 12.18 19.03
C GLY A 452 -1.71 11.18 17.88
N VAL A 453 -2.77 10.40 17.76
CA VAL A 453 -2.96 9.34 16.76
C VAL A 453 -4.35 9.43 16.14
N GLU A 454 -4.47 9.01 14.90
CA GLU A 454 -5.74 8.70 14.24
C GLU A 454 -5.72 7.22 13.83
N ASN A 455 -6.70 6.46 14.30
CA ASN A 455 -6.95 5.10 13.82
C ASN A 455 -7.92 5.17 12.64
N PHE A 456 -7.48 4.77 11.45
CA PHE A 456 -8.30 4.83 10.23
C PHE A 456 -9.45 3.81 10.22
N THR A 457 -9.38 2.81 11.09
CA THR A 457 -10.33 1.71 11.16
C THR A 457 -11.13 1.68 12.47
N ASP A 458 -11.12 2.77 13.24
CA ASP A 458 -11.84 2.94 14.51
C ASP A 458 -13.38 2.78 14.37
N PHE A 459 -13.93 3.01 13.18
CA PHE A 459 -15.35 2.82 12.89
C PHE A 459 -15.80 1.34 12.83
N LEU A 460 -14.85 0.41 12.79
CA LEU A 460 -15.16 -1.02 12.76
C LEU A 460 -15.50 -1.56 14.15
N ALA A 461 -16.41 -2.52 14.19
CA ALA A 461 -16.68 -3.27 15.42
C ALA A 461 -15.38 -3.86 15.98
N SER A 462 -15.09 -3.50 17.23
CA SER A 462 -13.94 -4.01 17.98
C SER A 462 -14.36 -4.84 19.20
N GLU A 463 -15.57 -4.60 19.74
CA GLU A 463 -16.10 -5.42 20.83
C GLU A 463 -16.63 -6.76 20.30
N LEU A 464 -16.39 -7.83 21.03
CA LEU A 464 -16.75 -9.20 20.60
C LEU A 464 -18.26 -9.36 20.37
N ASP A 465 -19.10 -8.71 21.17
CA ASP A 465 -20.55 -8.75 21.03
C ASP A 465 -21.04 -8.05 19.76
N ASP A 466 -20.37 -6.97 19.33
CA ASP A 466 -20.68 -6.26 18.09
C ASP A 466 -20.27 -7.09 16.87
N LEU A 467 -19.13 -7.81 16.95
CA LEU A 467 -18.70 -8.75 15.93
C LEU A 467 -19.68 -9.93 15.79
N GLU A 468 -20.19 -10.47 16.90
CA GLU A 468 -21.26 -11.47 16.85
C GLU A 468 -22.54 -10.92 16.20
N ALA A 469 -22.93 -9.70 16.55
CA ALA A 469 -24.11 -9.06 15.99
C ALA A 469 -23.96 -8.88 14.46
N LEU A 470 -22.80 -8.44 14.01
CA LEU A 470 -22.47 -8.23 12.60
C LEU A 470 -22.57 -9.54 11.78
N THR A 471 -22.05 -10.64 12.32
CA THR A 471 -22.12 -11.95 11.64
C THR A 471 -23.51 -12.57 11.59
N ARG A 472 -24.51 -12.01 12.29
CA ARG A 472 -25.91 -12.43 12.19
C ARG A 472 -26.68 -11.71 11.08
N GLU A 473 -26.13 -10.63 10.52
CA GLU A 473 -26.72 -9.91 9.40
C GLU A 473 -26.53 -10.67 8.09
N GLU A 474 -27.38 -10.42 7.08
CA GLU A 474 -27.26 -10.99 5.74
C GLU A 474 -26.29 -10.19 4.86
N GLY A 475 -25.26 -10.86 4.36
CA GLY A 475 -24.30 -10.29 3.42
C GLY A 475 -24.61 -10.56 1.95
N VAL A 476 -23.70 -10.09 1.08
CA VAL A 476 -23.87 -10.20 -0.39
C VAL A 476 -23.86 -11.66 -0.88
N VAL A 477 -23.12 -12.54 -0.23
CA VAL A 477 -23.01 -13.96 -0.61
C VAL A 477 -24.38 -14.67 -0.52
N GLN A 478 -25.22 -14.31 0.48
CA GLN A 478 -26.56 -14.86 0.60
C GLN A 478 -27.56 -14.29 -0.40
N LYS A 479 -27.26 -13.14 -1.00
CA LYS A 479 -28.13 -12.42 -1.94
C LYS A 479 -27.83 -12.73 -3.41
N VAL A 480 -26.58 -13.14 -3.70
CA VAL A 480 -26.18 -13.54 -5.04
C VAL A 480 -26.51 -15.02 -5.23
N PRO A 481 -27.29 -15.39 -6.25
CA PRO A 481 -27.58 -16.82 -6.49
C PRO A 481 -26.29 -17.55 -6.83
N ALA A 482 -26.03 -18.64 -6.13
CA ALA A 482 -24.94 -19.53 -6.47
C ALA A 482 -25.11 -20.06 -7.89
N VAL A 483 -24.05 -20.10 -8.67
CA VAL A 483 -24.01 -20.87 -9.92
C VAL A 483 -24.24 -22.33 -9.51
N THR A 484 -25.34 -22.92 -9.98
CA THR A 484 -25.67 -24.32 -9.69
C THR A 484 -24.49 -25.22 -10.04
N ALA A 485 -24.24 -26.21 -9.21
CA ALA A 485 -23.15 -27.18 -9.36
C ALA A 485 -23.00 -27.63 -10.83
N TRP A 486 -21.75 -27.86 -11.23
CA TRP A 486 -21.46 -28.50 -12.52
C TRP A 486 -22.34 -29.74 -12.65
N PRO A 487 -23.00 -29.95 -13.80
CA PRO A 487 -23.62 -31.22 -14.06
C PRO A 487 -22.55 -32.33 -13.95
N GLU A 488 -22.83 -33.33 -13.13
CA GLU A 488 -21.96 -34.52 -12.98
C GLU A 488 -21.71 -35.23 -14.31
#